data_3193d1225fd1ceb12d1b24c817317513
#
_entry.id   3193d1225fd1ceb12d1b24c817317513
#
_cell.length_a   1.000
_cell.length_b   1.000
_cell.length_c   1.000
_cell.angle_alpha   90.00
_cell.angle_beta   90.00
_cell.angle_gamma   90.00
#
_symmetry.space_group_name_H-M   'P 1'
#
loop_
_entity.id
_entity.type
_entity.pdbx_description
1 polymer ?
#
loop_
_entity_poly.entity_id
_entity_poly.type
_entity_poly.pdbx_seq_one_letter_code
_entity_poly.pdbx_strand_id
1 'polypeptide(L)'
;MKASFGSVKIFGRKYEEDIIIHADRSITKRKKKKSRDLKPIYGHTPLSEKELDFLSLEKPKVVYVGTGYEAALPITEKAQKILDEFETLVMPTPEIMEKIENEKRKAVAIIHVTC
;
A
#
# COMPACT_ATOMS: atom_id res chain seq x y z
N MET A 1 -3.40 14.68 4.69
CA MET A 1 -3.65 13.60 3.70
C MET A 1 -5.14 13.31 3.64
N LYS A 2 -5.64 12.98 2.47
CA LYS A 2 -7.06 12.78 2.27
C LYS A 2 -7.30 11.71 1.22
N ALA A 3 -8.32 10.86 1.44
CA ALA A 3 -8.71 9.83 0.48
C ALA A 3 -10.13 10.06 -0.01
N SER A 4 -10.34 9.80 -1.31
CA SER A 4 -11.66 9.73 -1.95
C SER A 4 -11.64 8.50 -2.84
N PHE A 5 -12.81 8.03 -3.27
CA PHE A 5 -12.83 6.88 -4.18
C PHE A 5 -12.04 7.21 -5.46
N GLY A 6 -11.06 6.39 -5.77
CA GLY A 6 -10.24 6.56 -6.97
C GLY A 6 -9.05 7.51 -6.84
N SER A 7 -8.87 8.17 -5.69
CA SER A 7 -7.74 9.08 -5.53
C SER A 7 -7.34 9.29 -4.07
N VAL A 8 -6.09 9.72 -3.89
CA VAL A 8 -5.59 10.17 -2.59
C VAL A 8 -4.84 11.48 -2.79
N LYS A 9 -4.90 12.35 -1.77
CA LYS A 9 -4.16 13.61 -1.76
C LYS A 9 -3.10 13.54 -0.68
N ILE A 10 -1.83 13.64 -1.08
CA ILE A 10 -0.68 13.47 -0.19
C ILE A 10 0.31 14.59 -0.45
N PHE A 11 0.72 15.28 0.61
CA PHE A 11 1.65 16.41 0.51
C PHE A 11 1.18 17.46 -0.51
N GLY A 12 -0.14 17.72 -0.55
CA GLY A 12 -0.72 18.72 -1.45
C GLY A 12 -0.89 18.26 -2.90
N ARG A 13 -0.53 17.02 -3.24
CA ARG A 13 -0.64 16.49 -4.59
C ARG A 13 -1.66 15.36 -4.66
N LYS A 14 -2.46 15.33 -5.74
CA LYS A 14 -3.47 14.30 -5.98
C LYS A 14 -2.89 13.15 -6.79
N TYR A 15 -3.17 11.93 -6.36
CA TYR A 15 -2.78 10.71 -7.06
C TYR A 15 -4.03 9.90 -7.37
N GLU A 16 -4.18 9.50 -8.64
CA GLU A 16 -5.34 8.75 -9.11
C GLU A 16 -5.01 7.29 -9.41
N GLU A 17 -3.83 6.83 -9.01
CA GLU A 17 -3.37 5.46 -9.17
C GLU A 17 -2.84 4.95 -7.85
N ASP A 18 -2.75 3.62 -7.73
CA ASP A 18 -2.11 3.01 -6.56
C ASP A 18 -0.67 3.46 -6.47
N ILE A 19 -0.24 3.82 -5.28
CA ILE A 19 1.09 4.39 -5.05
C ILE A 19 1.82 3.69 -3.90
N ILE A 20 3.13 3.90 -3.88
CA ILE A 20 3.99 3.55 -2.76
C ILE A 20 4.62 4.84 -2.23
N ILE A 21 4.48 5.08 -0.95
CA ILE A 21 5.25 6.11 -0.25
C ILE A 21 6.46 5.38 0.33
N HIS A 22 7.63 5.68 -0.18
CA HIS A 22 8.87 5.03 0.24
C HIS A 22 9.39 5.57 1.58
N ALA A 23 10.35 4.87 2.16
CA ALA A 23 10.92 5.26 3.45
C ALA A 23 11.56 6.65 3.44
N ASP A 24 12.04 7.12 2.29
CA ASP A 24 12.59 8.47 2.11
C ASP A 24 11.50 9.50 1.76
N ARG A 25 10.23 9.10 1.81
CA ARG A 25 9.04 9.89 1.49
C ARG A 25 8.84 10.19 0.00
N SER A 26 9.66 9.62 -0.89
CA SER A 26 9.38 9.68 -2.32
C SER A 26 8.14 8.82 -2.63
N ILE A 27 7.45 9.15 -3.72
CA ILE A 27 6.22 8.48 -4.11
C ILE A 27 6.38 7.93 -5.51
N THR A 28 6.11 6.64 -5.68
CA THR A 28 6.10 5.98 -6.98
C THR A 28 4.80 5.23 -7.18
N LYS A 29 4.53 4.83 -8.42
CA LYS A 29 3.37 3.97 -8.71
C LYS A 29 3.60 2.57 -8.14
N ARG A 30 2.53 1.97 -7.65
CA ARG A 30 2.54 0.56 -7.27
C ARG A 30 2.80 -0.30 -8.51
N LYS A 31 3.62 -1.33 -8.37
CA LYS A 31 3.96 -2.25 -9.48
C LYS A 31 2.91 -3.36 -9.66
N LYS A 32 1.67 -2.98 -9.97
CA LYS A 32 0.54 -3.91 -10.12
C LYS A 32 0.79 -5.01 -11.16
N LYS A 33 1.56 -4.71 -12.19
CA LYS A 33 1.86 -5.69 -13.26
C LYS A 33 2.48 -6.96 -12.71
N LYS A 34 3.24 -6.88 -11.63
CA LYS A 34 3.89 -8.04 -11.02
C LYS A 34 2.91 -9.04 -10.43
N SER A 35 1.70 -8.61 -10.13
CA SER A 35 0.66 -9.45 -9.50
C SER A 35 -0.54 -9.69 -10.39
N ARG A 36 -0.55 -9.13 -11.61
CA ARG A 36 -1.72 -9.16 -12.49
C ARG A 36 -2.14 -10.56 -12.91
N ASP A 37 -1.21 -11.49 -13.00
CA ASP A 37 -1.49 -12.88 -13.34
C ASP A 37 -2.39 -13.58 -12.30
N LEU A 38 -2.45 -13.07 -11.09
CA LEU A 38 -3.27 -13.61 -10.00
C LEU A 38 -4.69 -13.04 -9.99
N LYS A 39 -4.98 -12.05 -10.81
CA LYS A 39 -6.30 -11.41 -10.84
C LYS A 39 -7.46 -12.40 -11.06
N PRO A 40 -7.36 -13.39 -11.97
CA PRO A 40 -8.44 -14.35 -12.17
C PRO A 40 -8.78 -15.17 -10.92
N ILE A 41 -7.79 -15.40 -10.06
CA ILE A 41 -7.98 -16.19 -8.83
C ILE A 41 -8.66 -15.35 -7.75
N TYR A 42 -8.28 -14.07 -7.63
CA TYR A 42 -8.73 -13.21 -6.54
C TYR A 42 -9.89 -12.27 -6.92
N GLY A 43 -10.23 -12.15 -8.19
CA GLY A 43 -11.24 -11.19 -8.66
C GLY A 43 -10.74 -9.75 -8.78
N HIS A 44 -9.63 -9.43 -8.14
CA HIS A 44 -8.91 -8.17 -8.19
C HIS A 44 -7.43 -8.48 -8.31
N THR A 45 -6.61 -7.52 -8.77
CA THR A 45 -5.16 -7.68 -8.75
C THR A 45 -4.69 -7.60 -7.30
N PRO A 46 -4.26 -8.71 -6.69
CA PRO A 46 -3.89 -8.70 -5.27
C PRO A 46 -2.53 -8.04 -5.04
N LEU A 47 -2.22 -7.73 -3.80
CA LEU A 47 -0.87 -7.41 -3.38
C LEU A 47 -0.15 -8.74 -3.15
N SER A 48 0.83 -9.05 -4.01
CA SER A 48 1.60 -10.29 -3.91
C SER A 48 3.02 -10.02 -3.43
N GLU A 49 3.71 -11.10 -3.05
CA GLU A 49 5.11 -11.03 -2.62
C GLU A 49 6.02 -10.44 -3.70
N LYS A 50 5.64 -10.57 -4.97
CA LYS A 50 6.43 -10.05 -6.10
C LYS A 50 6.57 -8.53 -6.08
N GLU A 51 5.68 -7.83 -5.39
CA GLU A 51 5.69 -6.38 -5.28
C GLU A 51 6.46 -5.88 -4.05
N LEU A 52 6.89 -6.76 -3.15
CA LEU A 52 7.40 -6.39 -1.83
C LEU A 52 8.92 -6.49 -1.66
N ASP A 53 9.67 -6.77 -2.73
CA ASP A 53 11.12 -6.90 -2.66
C ASP A 53 11.81 -5.67 -2.09
N PHE A 54 11.28 -4.49 -2.35
CA PHE A 54 11.88 -3.23 -1.90
C PHE A 54 11.88 -3.07 -0.38
N LEU A 55 11.02 -3.79 0.34
CA LEU A 55 10.96 -3.67 1.81
C LEU A 55 12.27 -4.11 2.47
N SER A 56 12.92 -5.16 1.95
CA SER A 56 14.19 -5.61 2.50
C SER A 56 15.32 -4.61 2.25
N LEU A 57 15.20 -3.79 1.23
CA LEU A 57 16.17 -2.75 0.91
C LEU A 57 15.94 -1.49 1.73
N GLU A 58 14.70 -1.09 1.89
CA GLU A 58 14.36 0.15 2.60
C GLU A 58 14.33 0.00 4.11
N LYS A 59 14.09 -1.21 4.61
CA LYS A 59 14.09 -1.54 6.05
C LYS A 59 13.26 -0.57 6.89
N PRO A 60 11.95 -0.42 6.60
CA PRO A 60 11.11 0.48 7.39
C PRO A 60 10.89 -0.08 8.80
N LYS A 61 10.56 0.81 9.74
CA LYS A 61 10.14 0.42 11.08
C LYS A 61 8.68 0.00 11.09
N VAL A 62 7.87 0.57 10.20
CA VAL A 62 6.45 0.26 10.08
C VAL A 62 6.04 0.28 8.62
N VAL A 63 5.12 -0.61 8.26
CA VAL A 63 4.52 -0.69 6.93
C VAL A 63 3.03 -0.47 7.04
N TYR A 64 2.51 0.44 6.22
CA TYR A 64 1.08 0.69 6.11
C TYR A 64 0.58 0.13 4.79
N VAL A 65 -0.54 -0.59 4.83
CA VAL A 65 -1.23 -1.07 3.62
C VAL A 65 -2.65 -0.53 3.62
N GLY A 66 -2.91 0.39 2.72
CA GLY A 66 -4.26 0.90 2.47
C GLY A 66 -4.96 0.00 1.46
N THR A 67 -6.00 -0.69 1.88
CA THR A 67 -6.64 -1.74 1.10
C THR A 67 -7.74 -1.25 0.16
N GLY A 68 -7.83 0.06 -0.04
CA GLY A 68 -8.83 0.65 -0.92
C GLY A 68 -9.96 1.29 -0.14
N TYR A 69 -10.83 1.97 -0.87
CA TYR A 69 -11.95 2.68 -0.27
C TYR A 69 -12.94 1.72 0.42
N GLU A 70 -13.10 0.53 -0.15
CA GLU A 70 -14.00 -0.51 0.37
C GLU A 70 -13.25 -1.70 0.95
N ALA A 71 -11.94 -1.56 1.20
CA ALA A 71 -11.10 -2.62 1.75
C ALA A 71 -11.07 -3.90 0.91
N ALA A 72 -11.19 -3.78 -0.41
CA ALA A 72 -11.30 -4.93 -1.29
C ALA A 72 -9.97 -5.45 -1.84
N LEU A 73 -8.83 -4.81 -1.55
CA LEU A 73 -7.52 -5.28 -2.01
C LEU A 73 -7.16 -6.59 -1.32
N PRO A 74 -7.08 -7.71 -2.07
CA PRO A 74 -6.61 -8.97 -1.47
C PRO A 74 -5.10 -8.91 -1.23
N ILE A 75 -4.66 -9.58 -0.18
CA ILE A 75 -3.23 -9.74 0.12
C ILE A 75 -2.95 -11.24 0.07
N THR A 76 -2.00 -11.65 -0.78
CA THR A 76 -1.69 -13.08 -0.89
C THR A 76 -1.05 -13.59 0.40
N GLU A 77 -1.13 -14.91 0.61
CA GLU A 77 -0.52 -15.53 1.79
C GLU A 77 0.98 -15.26 1.87
N LYS A 78 1.67 -15.35 0.72
CA LYS A 78 3.12 -15.08 0.66
C LYS A 78 3.44 -13.62 0.97
N ALA A 79 2.62 -12.69 0.48
CA ALA A 79 2.78 -11.27 0.79
C ALA A 79 2.57 -11.03 2.28
N GLN A 80 1.54 -11.66 2.87
CA GLN A 80 1.26 -11.51 4.29
C GLN A 80 2.44 -11.98 5.15
N LYS A 81 3.10 -13.07 4.75
CA LYS A 81 4.29 -13.56 5.48
C LYS A 81 5.41 -12.54 5.48
N ILE A 82 5.62 -11.85 4.36
CA ILE A 82 6.64 -10.79 4.29
C ILE A 82 6.23 -9.61 5.17
N LEU A 83 4.98 -9.19 5.11
CA LEU A 83 4.48 -8.09 5.93
C LEU A 83 4.56 -8.41 7.42
N ASP A 84 4.38 -9.68 7.80
CA ASP A 84 4.47 -10.10 9.19
C ASP A 84 5.89 -9.96 9.78
N GLU A 85 6.90 -9.78 8.96
CA GLU A 85 8.27 -9.50 9.41
C GLU A 85 8.45 -8.05 9.88
N PHE A 86 7.46 -7.19 9.65
CA PHE A 86 7.46 -5.78 10.03
C PHE A 86 6.27 -5.48 10.92
N GLU A 87 6.34 -4.40 11.67
CA GLU A 87 5.14 -3.84 12.28
C GLU A 87 4.27 -3.34 11.12
N THR A 88 3.14 -3.97 10.87
CA THR A 88 2.31 -3.68 9.71
C THR A 88 0.87 -3.37 10.12
N LEU A 89 0.32 -2.31 9.57
CA LEU A 89 -1.09 -1.97 9.74
C LEU A 89 -1.79 -2.08 8.38
N VAL A 90 -2.82 -2.91 8.32
CA VAL A 90 -3.63 -3.14 7.12
C VAL A 90 -5.02 -2.60 7.41
N MET A 91 -5.44 -1.59 6.68
CA MET A 91 -6.71 -0.88 6.93
C MET A 91 -7.27 -0.33 5.62
N PRO A 92 -8.58 -0.03 5.58
CA PRO A 92 -9.14 0.70 4.44
C PRO A 92 -8.39 2.02 4.24
N THR A 93 -8.18 2.40 2.99
CA THR A 93 -7.40 3.58 2.65
C THR A 93 -7.87 4.85 3.36
N PRO A 94 -9.17 5.17 3.45
CA PRO A 94 -9.59 6.38 4.18
C PRO A 94 -9.17 6.40 5.64
N GLU A 95 -9.12 5.24 6.29
CA GLU A 95 -8.78 5.16 7.71
C GLU A 95 -7.28 5.23 7.95
N ILE A 96 -6.48 4.76 6.99
CA ILE A 96 -5.03 4.69 7.17
C ILE A 96 -4.34 6.02 6.95
N MET A 97 -4.94 6.92 6.17
CA MET A 97 -4.33 8.20 5.78
C MET A 97 -3.89 9.04 6.98
N GLU A 98 -4.74 9.14 7.99
CA GLU A 98 -4.42 9.92 9.19
C GLU A 98 -3.24 9.34 9.95
N LYS A 99 -3.18 8.02 10.02
CA LYS A 99 -2.07 7.33 10.70
C LYS A 99 -0.75 7.57 9.98
N ILE A 100 -0.77 7.52 8.66
CA ILE A 100 0.43 7.79 7.84
C ILE A 100 0.89 9.22 8.06
N GLU A 101 -0.04 10.17 8.05
CA GLU A 101 0.27 11.59 8.22
C GLU A 101 0.95 11.88 9.55
N ASN A 102 0.54 11.19 10.60
CA ASN A 102 1.07 11.38 11.95
C ASN A 102 2.27 10.48 12.27
N GLU A 103 2.70 9.62 11.34
CA GLU A 103 3.81 8.71 11.56
C GLU A 103 5.14 9.44 11.48
N LYS A 104 5.95 9.29 12.52
CA LYS A 104 7.27 9.94 12.60
C LYS A 104 8.42 8.96 12.42
N ARG A 105 8.15 7.66 12.48
CA ARG A 105 9.16 6.63 12.28
C ARG A 105 9.42 6.45 10.79
N LYS A 106 10.51 5.77 10.45
CA LYS A 106 10.80 5.37 9.07
C LYS A 106 9.70 4.41 8.60
N ALA A 107 8.90 4.83 7.64
CA ALA A 107 7.71 4.11 7.24
C ALA A 107 7.60 3.96 5.73
N VAL A 108 6.97 2.86 5.30
CA VAL A 108 6.55 2.63 3.92
C VAL A 108 5.04 2.50 3.92
N ALA A 109 4.39 3.07 2.91
CA ALA A 109 2.95 2.90 2.73
C ALA A 109 2.64 2.45 1.31
N ILE A 110 1.84 1.40 1.20
CA ILE A 110 1.32 0.89 -0.07
C ILE A 110 -0.16 1.21 -0.09
N ILE A 111 -0.59 2.01 -1.05
CA ILE A 111 -1.95 2.57 -1.04
C ILE A 111 -2.70 2.20 -2.30
N HIS A 112 -3.80 1.45 -2.12
CA HIS A 112 -4.77 1.16 -3.15
C HIS A 112 -5.85 2.22 -3.12
N VAL A 113 -6.15 2.86 -4.27
CA VAL A 113 -7.03 4.04 -4.31
C VAL A 113 -8.46 3.77 -4.76
N THR A 114 -8.74 2.61 -5.34
CA THR A 114 -10.10 2.23 -5.75
C THR A 114 -10.74 1.31 -4.70
N CYS A 115 -11.49 0.30 -5.12
CA CYS A 115 -12.15 -0.59 -4.16
C CYS A 115 -11.21 -1.18 -3.13
#